data_179f439afeedbe59f1edee0a977297ed
#
_entry.id   179f439afeedbe59f1edee0a977297ed
#
_cell.length_a   1.000
_cell.length_b   1.000
_cell.length_c   1.000
_cell.angle_alpha   90.00
_cell.angle_beta   90.00
_cell.angle_gamma   90.00
#
_symmetry.space_group_name_H-M   'P 1'
#
loop_
_entity.id
_entity.type
_entity.pdbx_description
1 polymer ?
#
loop_
_entity_poly.entity_id
_entity_poly.type
_entity_poly.pdbx_seq_one_letter_code
_entity_poly.pdbx_strand_id
1 'polypeptide(L)'
;MNRFFLSLIILFSMFSFSSFADIPKAGDTAPLFTGQDQDGKDFKLADHIGKKIVLLYFYPKDFTGGCTKEACGLRDRMGDLQTNNVEVIGVSHDSVESHQKFAEEYHLNFTLVSDPDGKIIAMYDVKMPLMPMSKRVSFLIGLDGKIIHVTNAMNPQAHFDEMKAAIDGLKKN
;
A
#
# COMPACT_ATOMS: atom_id res chain seq x y z
N MET A 1 47.65 16.53 -49.78
CA MET A 1 47.22 17.16 -48.50
C MET A 1 45.86 16.54 -48.12
N ASN A 2 45.87 15.39 -47.46
CA ASN A 2 44.68 14.66 -47.01
C ASN A 2 44.49 14.88 -45.49
N ARG A 3 43.41 15.58 -45.15
CA ARG A 3 43.03 15.78 -43.73
C ARG A 3 42.03 14.69 -43.39
N PHE A 4 42.47 13.65 -42.64
CA PHE A 4 41.60 12.67 -42.01
C PHE A 4 40.92 13.31 -40.80
N PHE A 5 39.59 13.48 -40.87
CA PHE A 5 38.75 13.79 -39.72
C PHE A 5 38.42 12.48 -38.99
N LEU A 6 39.04 12.29 -37.81
CA LEU A 6 38.74 11.18 -36.92
C LEU A 6 37.50 11.57 -36.09
N SER A 7 36.33 11.06 -36.48
CA SER A 7 35.09 11.21 -35.69
C SER A 7 35.14 10.27 -34.48
N LEU A 8 35.37 10.85 -33.30
CA LEU A 8 35.30 10.15 -32.03
C LEU A 8 33.83 10.03 -31.62
N ILE A 9 33.22 8.87 -31.87
CA ILE A 9 31.87 8.54 -31.35
C ILE A 9 32.00 8.17 -29.89
N ILE A 10 31.62 9.11 -29.00
CA ILE A 10 31.50 8.84 -27.57
C ILE A 10 30.18 8.08 -27.37
N LEU A 11 30.31 6.76 -27.16
CA LEU A 11 29.22 5.87 -26.77
C LEU A 11 28.87 6.17 -25.31
N PHE A 12 27.86 7.01 -25.09
CA PHE A 12 27.31 7.27 -23.76
C PHE A 12 26.51 6.06 -23.32
N SER A 13 27.17 5.14 -22.63
CA SER A 13 26.53 3.99 -22.00
C SER A 13 25.60 4.50 -20.90
N MET A 14 24.29 4.52 -21.19
CA MET A 14 23.25 4.71 -20.17
C MET A 14 23.26 3.49 -19.24
N PHE A 15 24.02 3.60 -18.18
CA PHE A 15 23.91 2.68 -17.05
C PHE A 15 22.55 2.93 -16.39
N SER A 16 21.54 2.14 -16.75
CA SER A 16 20.28 2.09 -16.01
C SER A 16 20.59 1.54 -14.63
N PHE A 17 20.71 2.44 -13.66
CA PHE A 17 20.67 2.06 -12.26
C PHE A 17 19.28 1.45 -12.01
N SER A 18 19.22 0.13 -11.91
CA SER A 18 18.09 -0.54 -11.25
C SER A 18 18.11 -0.08 -9.80
N SER A 19 17.34 0.95 -9.50
CA SER A 19 17.06 1.33 -8.12
C SER A 19 16.34 0.13 -7.48
N PHE A 20 16.99 -0.53 -6.52
CA PHE A 20 16.26 -1.36 -5.57
C PHE A 20 15.28 -0.40 -4.90
N ALA A 21 14.00 -0.60 -5.13
CA ALA A 21 12.99 0.22 -4.52
C ALA A 21 13.00 -0.10 -3.02
N ASP A 22 13.36 0.90 -2.21
CA ASP A 22 13.16 0.82 -0.76
C ASP A 22 11.67 1.02 -0.45
N ILE A 23 11.19 0.51 0.69
CA ILE A 23 9.85 0.80 1.18
C ILE A 23 9.64 2.33 1.15
N PRO A 24 8.62 2.84 0.47
CA PRO A 24 8.34 4.26 0.41
C PRO A 24 8.21 4.86 1.81
N LYS A 25 8.74 6.07 2.01
CA LYS A 25 8.79 6.75 3.32
C LYS A 25 7.96 8.03 3.34
N ALA A 26 7.78 8.60 4.50
CA ALA A 26 7.10 9.89 4.65
C ALA A 26 7.77 10.96 3.77
N GLY A 27 6.96 11.70 3.03
CA GLY A 27 7.35 12.69 2.03
C GLY A 27 7.41 12.18 0.59
N ASP A 28 7.54 10.87 0.38
CA ASP A 28 7.52 10.29 -0.97
C ASP A 28 6.10 10.31 -1.56
N THR A 29 6.00 10.35 -2.88
CA THR A 29 4.72 10.15 -3.58
C THR A 29 4.34 8.67 -3.53
N ALA A 30 3.11 8.37 -3.11
CA ALA A 30 2.61 7.01 -3.07
C ALA A 30 2.53 6.41 -4.49
N PRO A 31 3.10 5.23 -4.75
CA PRO A 31 2.98 4.56 -6.02
C PRO A 31 1.50 4.28 -6.36
N LEU A 32 1.05 4.71 -7.54
CA LEU A 32 -0.31 4.48 -7.99
C LEU A 32 -0.43 3.07 -8.60
N PHE A 33 -1.50 2.37 -8.24
CA PHE A 33 -1.76 1.02 -8.74
C PHE A 33 -3.22 0.83 -9.13
N THR A 34 -3.47 -0.26 -9.86
CA THR A 34 -4.79 -0.79 -10.17
C THR A 34 -4.86 -2.25 -9.75
N GLY A 35 -6.06 -2.73 -9.41
CA GLY A 35 -6.31 -4.12 -9.03
C GLY A 35 -7.80 -4.43 -9.09
N GLN A 36 -8.22 -5.52 -8.47
CA GLN A 36 -9.63 -5.84 -8.28
C GLN A 36 -9.96 -5.84 -6.79
N ASP A 37 -11.13 -5.27 -6.44
CA ASP A 37 -11.63 -5.31 -5.07
C ASP A 37 -12.27 -6.69 -4.75
N GLN A 38 -12.75 -6.85 -3.51
CA GLN A 38 -13.42 -8.07 -3.05
C GLN A 38 -14.72 -8.41 -3.79
N ASP A 39 -15.30 -7.47 -4.52
CA ASP A 39 -16.47 -7.68 -5.36
C ASP A 39 -16.10 -8.00 -6.84
N GLY A 40 -14.79 -8.07 -7.15
CA GLY A 40 -14.28 -8.28 -8.50
C GLY A 40 -14.36 -7.02 -9.38
N LYS A 41 -14.61 -5.86 -8.81
CA LYS A 41 -14.65 -4.58 -9.55
C LYS A 41 -13.24 -4.01 -9.69
N ASP A 42 -13.02 -3.29 -10.78
CA ASP A 42 -11.75 -2.59 -11.00
C ASP A 42 -11.55 -1.51 -9.93
N PHE A 43 -10.41 -1.55 -9.28
CA PHE A 43 -9.95 -0.57 -8.29
C PHE A 43 -8.78 0.23 -8.85
N LYS A 44 -8.77 1.54 -8.59
CA LYS A 44 -7.65 2.45 -8.96
C LYS A 44 -7.36 3.38 -7.79
N LEU A 45 -6.16 3.30 -7.21
CA LEU A 45 -5.77 4.19 -6.12
C LEU A 45 -5.87 5.68 -6.51
N ALA A 46 -5.60 6.00 -7.78
CA ALA A 46 -5.70 7.38 -8.30
C ALA A 46 -7.10 8.00 -8.14
N ASP A 47 -8.15 7.19 -8.13
CA ASP A 47 -9.54 7.68 -8.00
C ASP A 47 -9.86 8.15 -6.58
N HIS A 48 -9.04 7.81 -5.60
CA HIS A 48 -9.18 8.12 -4.17
C HIS A 48 -8.31 9.30 -3.74
N ILE A 49 -7.13 9.45 -4.36
CA ILE A 49 -6.22 10.57 -4.10
C ILE A 49 -6.90 11.91 -4.42
N GLY A 50 -6.71 12.90 -3.57
CA GLY A 50 -7.36 14.20 -3.68
C GLY A 50 -8.77 14.27 -3.08
N LYS A 51 -9.40 13.14 -2.80
CA LYS A 51 -10.76 13.05 -2.22
C LYS A 51 -10.75 12.63 -0.76
N LYS A 52 -9.89 11.68 -0.41
CA LYS A 52 -9.75 11.09 0.92
C LYS A 52 -8.27 11.01 1.32
N ILE A 53 -8.02 11.03 2.62
CA ILE A 53 -6.77 10.53 3.18
C ILE A 53 -6.89 9.02 3.14
N VAL A 54 -5.91 8.32 2.57
CA VAL A 54 -5.96 6.87 2.40
C VAL A 54 -5.08 6.20 3.44
N LEU A 55 -5.67 5.31 4.25
CA LEU A 55 -4.94 4.32 5.03
C LEU A 55 -4.81 3.07 4.17
N LEU A 56 -3.69 2.94 3.47
CA LEU A 56 -3.33 1.77 2.68
C LEU A 56 -2.56 0.80 3.56
N TYR A 57 -3.14 -0.38 3.86
CA TYR A 57 -2.47 -1.36 4.69
C TYR A 57 -2.23 -2.67 3.94
N PHE A 58 -0.98 -3.11 3.97
CA PHE A 58 -0.55 -4.42 3.48
C PHE A 58 -0.54 -5.41 4.62
N TYR A 59 -1.11 -6.60 4.40
CA TYR A 59 -1.16 -7.64 5.41
C TYR A 59 -0.85 -9.01 4.79
N PRO A 60 -0.28 -9.95 5.58
CA PRO A 60 0.19 -11.22 5.06
C PRO A 60 -0.86 -12.08 4.39
N LYS A 61 -2.02 -12.31 5.05
CA LYS A 61 -3.01 -13.26 4.56
C LYS A 61 -4.35 -13.17 5.29
N ASP A 62 -5.45 -13.33 4.53
CA ASP A 62 -6.80 -13.51 5.06
C ASP A 62 -6.88 -14.65 6.08
N PHE A 63 -7.84 -14.59 6.98
CA PHE A 63 -8.19 -15.61 7.97
C PHE A 63 -7.06 -15.99 8.93
N THR A 64 -5.93 -15.26 8.97
CA THR A 64 -4.91 -15.44 10.00
C THR A 64 -5.24 -14.60 11.23
N GLY A 65 -4.99 -15.13 12.43
CA GLY A 65 -5.44 -14.51 13.67
C GLY A 65 -5.00 -13.07 13.87
N GLY A 66 -3.76 -12.71 13.47
CA GLY A 66 -3.25 -11.34 13.54
C GLY A 66 -3.90 -10.41 12.52
N CYS A 67 -4.09 -10.86 11.28
CA CYS A 67 -4.71 -10.04 10.23
C CYS A 67 -6.21 -9.87 10.46
N THR A 68 -6.90 -10.91 10.93
CA THR A 68 -8.31 -10.84 11.32
C THR A 68 -8.53 -9.83 12.45
N LYS A 69 -7.67 -9.88 13.49
CA LYS A 69 -7.74 -8.92 14.60
C LYS A 69 -7.55 -7.47 14.14
N GLU A 70 -6.60 -7.25 13.24
CA GLU A 70 -6.34 -5.93 12.66
C GLU A 70 -7.52 -5.44 11.81
N ALA A 71 -8.03 -6.28 10.89
CA ALA A 71 -9.16 -5.94 10.04
C ALA A 71 -10.43 -5.63 10.86
N CYS A 72 -10.75 -6.43 11.88
CA CYS A 72 -11.84 -6.16 12.80
C CYS A 72 -11.64 -4.86 13.58
N GLY A 73 -10.42 -4.57 14.03
CA GLY A 73 -10.09 -3.31 14.70
C GLY A 73 -10.29 -2.09 13.82
N LEU A 74 -9.95 -2.17 12.53
CA LEU A 74 -10.20 -1.12 11.53
C LEU A 74 -11.70 -0.96 11.27
N ARG A 75 -12.42 -2.07 11.04
CA ARG A 75 -13.88 -2.10 10.87
C ARG A 75 -14.61 -1.38 12.00
N ASP A 76 -14.27 -1.69 13.24
CA ASP A 76 -14.92 -1.15 14.43
C ASP A 76 -14.69 0.36 14.59
N ARG A 77 -13.69 0.90 13.91
CA ARG A 77 -13.30 2.33 13.93
C ARG A 77 -13.70 3.10 12.69
N MET A 78 -14.38 2.48 11.74
CA MET A 78 -14.72 3.15 10.47
C MET A 78 -15.50 4.45 10.67
N GLY A 79 -16.35 4.57 11.70
CA GLY A 79 -17.03 5.81 12.02
C GLY A 79 -16.08 6.96 12.33
N ASP A 80 -15.07 6.71 13.19
CA ASP A 80 -14.03 7.68 13.52
C ASP A 80 -13.15 8.03 12.33
N LEU A 81 -12.78 7.01 11.53
CA LEU A 81 -11.95 7.18 10.33
C LEU A 81 -12.66 8.05 9.28
N GLN A 82 -13.92 7.77 9.00
CA GLN A 82 -14.74 8.54 8.06
C GLN A 82 -14.95 9.99 8.53
N THR A 83 -15.15 10.21 9.82
CA THR A 83 -15.24 11.56 10.39
C THR A 83 -13.96 12.38 10.17
N ASN A 84 -12.80 11.71 10.10
CA ASN A 84 -11.51 12.33 9.78
C ASN A 84 -11.17 12.31 8.28
N ASN A 85 -12.14 12.03 7.43
CA ASN A 85 -11.96 11.91 5.98
C ASN A 85 -10.94 10.83 5.57
N VAL A 86 -10.76 9.77 6.40
CA VAL A 86 -9.86 8.65 6.13
C VAL A 86 -10.65 7.49 5.52
N GLU A 87 -10.13 6.94 4.44
CA GLU A 87 -10.58 5.73 3.78
C GLU A 87 -9.57 4.61 3.99
N VAL A 88 -10.05 3.40 4.27
CA VAL A 88 -9.21 2.22 4.49
C VAL A 88 -9.19 1.35 3.25
N ILE A 89 -8.01 0.96 2.81
CA ILE A 89 -7.78 0.06 1.69
C ILE A 89 -6.77 -1.00 2.13
N GLY A 90 -7.19 -2.26 2.14
CA GLY A 90 -6.31 -3.40 2.43
C GLY A 90 -5.77 -4.02 1.15
N VAL A 91 -4.54 -4.51 1.18
CA VAL A 91 -3.93 -5.23 0.06
C VAL A 91 -3.24 -6.49 0.57
N SER A 92 -3.53 -7.63 -0.04
CA SER A 92 -2.80 -8.86 0.20
C SER A 92 -2.65 -9.70 -1.07
N HIS A 93 -1.89 -10.79 -0.99
CA HIS A 93 -1.70 -11.74 -2.08
C HIS A 93 -2.90 -12.70 -2.27
N ASP A 94 -3.94 -12.55 -1.48
CA ASP A 94 -5.13 -13.41 -1.55
C ASP A 94 -5.96 -13.10 -2.80
N SER A 95 -6.76 -14.07 -3.24
CA SER A 95 -7.66 -13.92 -4.40
C SER A 95 -8.89 -13.08 -4.05
N VAL A 96 -9.58 -12.60 -5.08
CA VAL A 96 -10.87 -11.89 -4.95
C VAL A 96 -11.86 -12.71 -4.14
N GLU A 97 -11.97 -14.03 -4.41
CA GLU A 97 -12.90 -14.92 -3.69
C GLU A 97 -12.54 -15.09 -2.21
N SER A 98 -11.23 -15.06 -1.88
CA SER A 98 -10.78 -15.09 -0.49
C SER A 98 -11.16 -13.79 0.22
N HIS A 99 -10.89 -12.65 -0.40
CA HIS A 99 -11.27 -11.33 0.12
C HIS A 99 -12.77 -11.19 0.31
N GLN A 100 -13.57 -11.67 -0.65
CA GLN A 100 -15.02 -11.66 -0.53
C GLN A 100 -15.48 -12.42 0.72
N LYS A 101 -15.02 -13.66 0.89
CA LYS A 101 -15.36 -14.49 2.06
C LYS A 101 -14.87 -13.85 3.36
N PHE A 102 -13.67 -13.28 3.36
CA PHE A 102 -13.10 -12.61 4.51
C PHE A 102 -13.91 -11.38 4.91
N ALA A 103 -14.29 -10.55 3.93
CA ALA A 103 -15.12 -9.39 4.16
C ALA A 103 -16.53 -9.76 4.65
N GLU A 104 -17.15 -10.79 4.08
CA GLU A 104 -18.47 -11.29 4.50
C GLU A 104 -18.43 -11.85 5.92
N GLU A 105 -17.47 -12.76 6.24
CA GLU A 105 -17.39 -13.43 7.54
C GLU A 105 -17.15 -12.46 8.69
N TYR A 106 -16.30 -11.46 8.45
CA TYR A 106 -15.96 -10.48 9.49
C TYR A 106 -16.70 -9.15 9.34
N HIS A 107 -17.66 -9.05 8.42
CA HIS A 107 -18.45 -7.84 8.17
C HIS A 107 -17.58 -6.60 7.93
N LEU A 108 -16.51 -6.76 7.14
CA LEU A 108 -15.59 -5.66 6.83
C LEU A 108 -16.31 -4.63 5.95
N ASN A 109 -16.21 -3.37 6.32
CA ASN A 109 -16.92 -2.25 5.70
C ASN A 109 -15.95 -1.28 4.98
N PHE A 110 -14.87 -1.83 4.43
CA PHE A 110 -13.86 -1.13 3.65
C PHE A 110 -13.33 -2.01 2.51
N THR A 111 -12.53 -1.42 1.61
CA THR A 111 -12.06 -2.09 0.40
C THR A 111 -10.87 -3.00 0.68
N LEU A 112 -10.92 -4.22 0.14
CA LEU A 112 -9.78 -5.15 0.05
C LEU A 112 -9.41 -5.33 -1.42
N VAL A 113 -8.16 -5.13 -1.78
CA VAL A 113 -7.64 -5.25 -3.14
C VAL A 113 -6.77 -6.50 -3.26
N SER A 114 -7.13 -7.35 -4.22
CA SER A 114 -6.42 -8.60 -4.52
C SER A 114 -5.16 -8.32 -5.35
N ASP A 115 -4.03 -8.89 -4.93
CA ASP A 115 -2.74 -8.83 -5.63
C ASP A 115 -2.12 -10.23 -5.79
N PRO A 116 -2.80 -11.18 -6.47
CA PRO A 116 -2.35 -12.58 -6.56
C PRO A 116 -1.01 -12.73 -7.28
N ASP A 117 -0.66 -11.78 -8.13
CA ASP A 117 0.64 -11.73 -8.82
C ASP A 117 1.74 -11.06 -7.99
N GLY A 118 1.41 -10.40 -6.87
CA GLY A 118 2.35 -9.68 -6.02
C GLY A 118 2.93 -8.42 -6.65
N LYS A 119 2.26 -7.84 -7.66
CA LYS A 119 2.73 -6.64 -8.39
C LYS A 119 2.65 -5.38 -7.52
N ILE A 120 1.54 -5.21 -6.81
CA ILE A 120 1.33 -4.06 -5.91
C ILE A 120 2.27 -4.19 -4.71
N ILE A 121 2.36 -5.39 -4.13
CA ILE A 121 3.29 -5.72 -3.04
C ILE A 121 4.74 -5.42 -3.42
N ALA A 122 5.14 -5.76 -4.65
CA ALA A 122 6.48 -5.47 -5.16
C ALA A 122 6.70 -3.97 -5.39
N MET A 123 5.68 -3.25 -5.88
CA MET A 123 5.74 -1.81 -6.14
C MET A 123 6.00 -1.00 -4.85
N TYR A 124 5.51 -1.47 -3.70
CA TYR A 124 5.72 -0.87 -2.38
C TYR A 124 6.91 -1.48 -1.60
N ASP A 125 7.63 -2.43 -2.20
CA ASP A 125 8.74 -3.19 -1.59
C ASP A 125 8.40 -3.82 -0.22
N VAL A 126 7.15 -4.24 -0.08
CA VAL A 126 6.66 -4.85 1.15
C VAL A 126 6.57 -6.38 1.06
N LYS A 127 7.22 -7.01 0.10
CA LYS A 127 7.24 -8.46 -0.06
C LYS A 127 8.01 -9.14 1.09
N MET A 128 7.46 -10.21 1.61
CA MET A 128 8.20 -11.08 2.54
C MET A 128 9.31 -11.84 1.80
N PRO A 129 10.52 -11.95 2.40
CA PRO A 129 11.53 -12.84 1.87
C PRO A 129 11.01 -14.29 1.81
N LEU A 130 11.24 -14.98 0.68
CA LEU A 130 10.96 -16.40 0.48
C LEU A 130 9.45 -16.80 0.52
N MET A 131 8.53 -15.86 0.66
CA MET A 131 7.09 -16.15 0.74
C MET A 131 6.31 -15.25 -0.23
N PRO A 132 5.25 -15.78 -0.91
CA PRO A 132 4.42 -15.00 -1.80
C PRO A 132 3.36 -14.19 -1.02
N MET A 133 3.79 -13.40 -0.04
CA MET A 133 2.90 -12.58 0.76
C MET A 133 3.58 -11.27 1.17
N SER A 134 2.80 -10.31 1.61
CA SER A 134 3.34 -9.04 2.10
C SER A 134 3.80 -9.12 3.55
N LYS A 135 4.73 -8.25 3.91
CA LYS A 135 4.95 -7.82 5.28
C LYS A 135 3.70 -7.06 5.77
N ARG A 136 3.57 -6.90 7.08
CA ARG A 136 2.60 -5.99 7.68
C ARG A 136 3.17 -4.57 7.63
N VAL A 137 2.68 -3.76 6.71
CA VAL A 137 3.11 -2.37 6.54
C VAL A 137 1.90 -1.53 6.18
N SER A 138 1.74 -0.37 6.80
CA SER A 138 0.67 0.58 6.46
C SER A 138 1.25 1.94 6.10
N PHE A 139 0.60 2.57 5.15
CA PHE A 139 0.92 3.91 4.67
C PHE A 139 -0.29 4.82 4.87
N LEU A 140 -0.09 5.93 5.53
CA LEU A 140 -1.07 7.01 5.57
C LEU A 140 -0.74 8.00 4.46
N ILE A 141 -1.63 8.13 3.47
CA ILE A 141 -1.43 8.93 2.26
C ILE A 141 -2.33 10.15 2.33
N GLY A 142 -1.73 11.33 2.18
CA GLY A 142 -2.44 12.61 2.19
C GLY A 142 -3.25 12.88 0.92
N LEU A 143 -4.05 13.94 0.96
CA LEU A 143 -4.83 14.40 -0.19
C LEU A 143 -3.95 14.78 -1.39
N ASP A 144 -2.70 15.18 -1.17
CA ASP A 144 -1.72 15.49 -2.22
C ASP A 144 -1.03 14.25 -2.82
N GLY A 145 -1.43 13.04 -2.38
CA GLY A 145 -0.84 11.78 -2.79
C GLY A 145 0.52 11.47 -2.17
N LYS A 146 0.97 12.27 -1.20
CA LYS A 146 2.22 11.99 -0.47
C LYS A 146 1.96 11.14 0.75
N ILE A 147 2.93 10.31 1.07
CA ILE A 147 2.92 9.50 2.29
C ILE A 147 3.18 10.42 3.48
N ILE A 148 2.26 10.45 4.43
CA ILE A 148 2.36 11.22 5.67
C ILE A 148 3.10 10.40 6.74
N HIS A 149 2.78 9.10 6.82
CA HIS A 149 3.31 8.20 7.85
C HIS A 149 3.42 6.78 7.32
N VAL A 150 4.37 6.03 7.83
CA VAL A 150 4.56 4.61 7.54
C VAL A 150 4.68 3.84 8.84
N THR A 151 3.85 2.83 9.00
CA THR A 151 3.88 1.90 10.14
C THR A 151 4.33 0.53 9.66
N ASN A 152 5.33 -0.05 10.30
CA ASN A 152 5.88 -1.37 9.95
C ASN A 152 6.08 -2.30 11.15
N ALA A 153 5.43 -2.02 12.27
CA ALA A 153 5.49 -2.86 13.46
C ALA A 153 4.96 -4.27 13.17
N MET A 154 5.75 -5.30 13.43
CA MET A 154 5.37 -6.68 13.14
C MET A 154 4.28 -7.22 14.07
N ASN A 155 4.24 -6.73 15.31
CA ASN A 155 3.18 -7.09 16.26
C ASN A 155 1.86 -6.42 15.86
N PRO A 156 0.76 -7.14 15.63
CA PRO A 156 -0.50 -6.58 15.15
C PRO A 156 -1.08 -5.48 16.06
N GLN A 157 -0.94 -5.62 17.38
CA GLN A 157 -1.45 -4.61 18.31
C GLN A 157 -0.62 -3.33 18.28
N ALA A 158 0.71 -3.45 18.33
CA ALA A 158 1.61 -2.30 18.22
C ALA A 158 1.43 -1.57 16.88
N HIS A 159 1.26 -2.32 15.78
CA HIS A 159 0.99 -1.77 14.46
C HIS A 159 -0.30 -0.95 14.45
N PHE A 160 -1.38 -1.52 15.00
CA PHE A 160 -2.67 -0.84 15.10
C PHE A 160 -2.60 0.44 15.95
N ASP A 161 -1.92 0.39 17.09
CA ASP A 161 -1.78 1.53 18.00
C ASP A 161 -0.97 2.67 17.35
N GLU A 162 0.07 2.34 16.60
CA GLU A 162 0.88 3.30 15.85
C GLU A 162 0.09 3.97 14.72
N MET A 163 -0.65 3.19 13.92
CA MET A 163 -1.54 3.73 12.88
C MET A 163 -2.57 4.68 13.49
N LYS A 164 -3.19 4.26 14.62
CA LYS A 164 -4.16 5.08 15.33
C LYS A 164 -3.56 6.40 15.76
N ALA A 165 -2.38 6.38 16.35
CA ALA A 165 -1.70 7.59 16.80
C ALA A 165 -1.41 8.55 15.63
N ALA A 166 -1.00 8.02 14.47
CA ALA A 166 -0.76 8.80 13.26
C ALA A 166 -2.06 9.48 12.76
N ILE A 167 -3.18 8.76 12.73
CA ILE A 167 -4.49 9.29 12.32
C ILE A 167 -4.99 10.33 13.32
N ASP A 168 -4.90 10.06 14.62
CA ASP A 168 -5.30 11.01 15.67
C ASP A 168 -4.45 12.29 15.64
N GLY A 169 -3.21 12.20 15.14
CA GLY A 169 -2.33 13.35 14.90
C GLY A 169 -2.83 14.29 13.80
N LEU A 170 -3.58 13.81 12.82
CA LEU A 170 -4.17 14.64 11.76
C LEU A 170 -5.21 15.63 12.29
N LYS A 171 -5.88 15.31 13.41
CA LYS A 171 -6.90 16.15 14.04
C LYS A 171 -6.34 17.45 14.66
N LYS A 172 -5.03 17.51 14.86
CA LYS A 172 -4.38 18.60 15.61
C LYS A 172 -3.78 19.69 14.73
N ASN A 173 -3.81 19.49 13.40
CA ASN A 173 -3.31 20.41 12.40
C ASN A 173 -4.45 20.98 11.53
#